data_c5985ec2ca8863d73a88aafb433d0370
#
_entry.id   c5985ec2ca8863d73a88aafb433d0370
#
_cell.length_a   1.000
_cell.length_b   1.000
_cell.length_c   1.000
_cell.angle_alpha   90.00
_cell.angle_beta   90.00
_cell.angle_gamma   90.00
#
_symmetry.space_group_name_H-M   'P 1'
#
loop_
_entity.id
_entity.type
_entity.pdbx_description
1 polymer ?
#
loop_
_entity_poly.entity_id
_entity_poly.type
_entity_poly.pdbx_seq_one_letter_code
_entity_poly.pdbx_strand_id
1 'polypeptide(L)'
;MNFKEYLTWYRDVVDKEVEGWFYPIDVVVMYGILKELQKDIPGDICEIGVAYGKSAIAISNFKERNDKLYLYDIFPDEVYKKSLENIKKFGTPENLIWRIQDTTELKHGIKFFDRPLRFLHIDGCHEHSAVLGDLQFFSQYMVDRGIIVLDDFNDYEYPGVNSAAIEFSLAKYNEKNWRVFAIGDNKAYMCQKKYVFTYQSLLAMFMKEAQKKLEVPFPLPLGLREMMDINVLMCDSREDWDLNKLIEKIYDKPRIG
;
A
#
# COMPACT_ATOMS: atom_id res chain seq x y z
N MET A 1 11.42 15.73 11.95
CA MET A 1 10.10 15.34 12.50
C MET A 1 10.17 13.83 12.75
N ASN A 2 9.90 13.38 13.97
CA ASN A 2 9.77 11.94 14.26
C ASN A 2 8.40 11.42 13.79
N PHE A 3 8.19 10.10 13.80
CA PHE A 3 6.96 9.54 13.24
C PHE A 3 5.67 9.98 13.99
N LYS A 4 5.72 10.12 15.33
CA LYS A 4 4.58 10.61 16.13
C LYS A 4 4.22 12.06 15.75
N GLU A 5 5.22 12.92 15.63
CA GLU A 5 5.04 14.31 15.18
C GLU A 5 4.48 14.37 13.75
N TYR A 6 4.98 13.49 12.87
CA TYR A 6 4.48 13.39 11.49
C TYR A 6 3.00 12.98 11.45
N LEU A 7 2.62 11.93 12.19
CA LEU A 7 1.24 11.46 12.23
C LEU A 7 0.29 12.52 12.79
N THR A 8 0.71 13.22 13.86
CA THR A 8 -0.07 14.31 14.44
C THR A 8 -0.25 15.45 13.43
N TRP A 9 0.84 15.85 12.77
CA TRP A 9 0.79 16.86 11.72
C TRP A 9 -0.08 16.44 10.54
N TYR A 10 0.05 15.19 10.08
CA TYR A 10 -0.77 14.67 8.99
C TYR A 10 -2.26 14.75 9.34
N ARG A 11 -2.68 14.24 10.49
CA ARG A 11 -4.06 14.28 10.97
C ARG A 11 -4.61 15.70 11.14
N ASP A 12 -3.79 16.60 11.69
CA ASP A 12 -4.27 17.93 12.09
C ASP A 12 -4.20 18.95 10.95
N VAL A 13 -3.36 18.72 9.96
CA VAL A 13 -3.11 19.63 8.84
C VAL A 13 -3.47 18.99 7.50
N VAL A 14 -2.77 17.94 7.08
CA VAL A 14 -2.95 17.37 5.73
C VAL A 14 -4.35 16.80 5.55
N ASP A 15 -4.82 16.03 6.52
CA ASP A 15 -6.13 15.40 6.47
C ASP A 15 -7.30 16.41 6.39
N LYS A 16 -7.09 17.62 6.89
CA LYS A 16 -8.09 18.71 6.86
C LYS A 16 -7.97 19.61 5.63
N GLU A 17 -6.76 19.81 5.10
CA GLU A 17 -6.51 20.76 4.02
C GLU A 17 -6.52 20.11 2.63
N VAL A 18 -6.27 18.80 2.55
CA VAL A 18 -6.23 18.06 1.28
C VAL A 18 -7.46 17.17 1.15
N GLU A 19 -8.22 17.38 0.10
CA GLU A 19 -9.36 16.54 -0.26
C GLU A 19 -8.93 15.09 -0.53
N GLY A 20 -9.83 14.12 -0.29
CA GLY A 20 -9.61 12.69 -0.55
C GLY A 20 -9.67 11.84 0.72
N TRP A 21 -9.62 10.54 0.50
CA TRP A 21 -9.84 9.50 1.52
C TRP A 21 -8.54 8.71 1.76
N PHE A 22 -7.68 9.21 2.62
CA PHE A 22 -6.50 8.49 3.08
C PHE A 22 -6.37 8.75 4.58
N TYR A 23 -6.69 7.75 5.38
CA TYR A 23 -6.89 7.90 6.81
C TYR A 23 -5.57 7.85 7.59
N PRO A 24 -5.53 8.38 8.83
CA PRO A 24 -4.33 8.28 9.67
C PRO A 24 -3.82 6.86 9.90
N ILE A 25 -4.71 5.85 9.91
CA ILE A 25 -4.31 4.44 10.02
C ILE A 25 -3.52 4.00 8.78
N ASP A 26 -3.92 4.43 7.58
CA ASP A 26 -3.21 4.13 6.34
C ASP A 26 -1.81 4.73 6.36
N VAL A 27 -1.66 5.94 6.90
CA VAL A 27 -0.35 6.58 7.09
C VAL A 27 0.55 5.74 8.00
N VAL A 28 0.01 5.15 9.09
CA VAL A 28 0.78 4.28 9.98
C VAL A 28 1.26 3.03 9.26
N VAL A 29 0.36 2.34 8.55
CA VAL A 29 0.72 1.12 7.81
C VAL A 29 1.68 1.43 6.68
N MET A 30 1.44 2.51 5.93
CA MET A 30 2.30 2.95 4.83
C MET A 30 3.72 3.28 5.32
N TYR A 31 3.83 3.97 6.46
CA TYR A 31 5.13 4.21 7.11
C TYR A 31 5.83 2.89 7.45
N GLY A 32 5.11 1.97 8.10
CA GLY A 32 5.64 0.64 8.43
C GLY A 32 6.16 -0.09 7.20
N ILE A 33 5.40 -0.09 6.12
CA ILE A 33 5.82 -0.74 4.86
C ILE A 33 7.08 -0.06 4.29
N LEU A 34 7.03 1.24 4.05
CA LEU A 34 8.10 1.94 3.32
C LEU A 34 9.37 2.14 4.13
N LYS A 35 9.26 2.40 5.44
CA LYS A 35 10.39 2.74 6.31
C LYS A 35 10.93 1.56 7.12
N GLU A 36 10.12 0.54 7.39
CA GLU A 36 10.56 -0.58 8.21
C GLU A 36 10.68 -1.88 7.40
N LEU A 37 9.63 -2.26 6.66
CA LEU A 37 9.63 -3.52 5.93
C LEU A 37 10.50 -3.47 4.65
N GLN A 38 10.58 -2.32 4.01
CA GLN A 38 11.22 -2.14 2.71
C GLN A 38 12.45 -1.22 2.72
N LYS A 39 12.94 -0.77 3.87
CA LYS A 39 14.05 0.20 4.00
C LYS A 39 15.33 -0.22 3.23
N ASP A 40 15.61 -1.53 3.17
CA ASP A 40 16.82 -2.07 2.53
C ASP A 40 16.53 -2.71 1.16
N ILE A 41 15.35 -2.46 0.60
CA ILE A 41 14.95 -2.99 -0.71
C ILE A 41 15.11 -1.91 -1.77
N PRO A 42 16.06 -2.07 -2.70
CA PRO A 42 16.22 -1.09 -3.78
C PRO A 42 15.07 -1.18 -4.78
N GLY A 43 14.64 -0.04 -5.29
CA GLY A 43 13.60 0.04 -6.29
C GLY A 43 12.88 1.38 -6.24
N ASP A 44 12.12 1.66 -7.29
CA ASP A 44 11.29 2.85 -7.37
C ASP A 44 9.88 2.57 -6.81
N ILE A 45 9.08 3.60 -6.73
CA ILE A 45 7.72 3.57 -6.18
C ILE A 45 6.75 4.01 -7.26
N CYS A 46 5.56 3.41 -7.30
CA CYS A 46 4.50 3.81 -8.22
C CYS A 46 3.16 3.93 -7.47
N GLU A 47 2.38 4.92 -7.85
CA GLU A 47 0.99 5.10 -7.45
C GLU A 47 0.13 5.28 -8.69
N ILE A 48 -1.01 4.61 -8.72
CA ILE A 48 -2.06 4.72 -9.74
C ILE A 48 -3.31 5.25 -9.06
N GLY A 49 -3.86 6.35 -9.58
CA GLY A 49 -4.92 7.09 -8.89
C GLY A 49 -4.35 8.00 -7.82
N VAL A 50 -4.13 9.25 -8.16
CA VAL A 50 -3.48 10.24 -7.28
C VAL A 50 -4.49 11.25 -6.78
N ALA A 51 -5.52 11.51 -7.54
CA ALA A 51 -6.54 12.52 -7.28
C ALA A 51 -5.92 13.83 -6.76
N TYR A 52 -6.27 14.29 -5.57
CA TYR A 52 -5.72 15.51 -4.97
C TYR A 52 -4.36 15.31 -4.27
N GLY A 53 -3.78 14.10 -4.32
CA GLY A 53 -2.44 13.78 -3.83
C GLY A 53 -2.34 13.45 -2.35
N LYS A 54 -3.44 13.09 -1.69
CA LYS A 54 -3.43 12.88 -0.23
C LYS A 54 -2.57 11.68 0.18
N SER A 55 -2.67 10.55 -0.50
CA SER A 55 -1.82 9.37 -0.36
C SER A 55 -0.40 9.64 -0.86
N ALA A 56 -0.26 10.30 -2.03
CA ALA A 56 1.02 10.67 -2.62
C ALA A 56 1.88 11.53 -1.70
N ILE A 57 1.28 12.41 -0.89
CA ILE A 57 1.99 13.21 0.14
C ILE A 57 2.68 12.27 1.14
N ALA A 58 1.94 11.30 1.70
CA ALA A 58 2.50 10.35 2.66
C ALA A 58 3.59 9.48 2.00
N ILE A 59 3.31 8.91 0.83
CA ILE A 59 4.26 8.08 0.08
C ILE A 59 5.53 8.87 -0.24
N SER A 60 5.41 10.12 -0.73
CA SER A 60 6.57 10.96 -1.07
C SER A 60 7.43 11.30 0.15
N ASN A 61 6.81 11.47 1.32
CA ASN A 61 7.53 11.75 2.56
C ASN A 61 8.22 10.51 3.15
N PHE A 62 7.74 9.31 2.79
CA PHE A 62 8.31 8.04 3.29
C PHE A 62 9.27 7.38 2.31
N LYS A 63 9.32 7.81 1.04
CA LYS A 63 10.28 7.28 0.06
C LYS A 63 11.72 7.59 0.46
N GLU A 64 12.67 6.80 -0.01
CA GLU A 64 14.09 7.13 0.13
C GLU A 64 14.47 8.26 -0.84
N ARG A 65 15.53 9.02 -0.48
CA ARG A 65 15.93 10.22 -1.24
C ARG A 65 16.15 9.98 -2.73
N ASN A 66 16.67 8.80 -3.08
CA ASN A 66 17.01 8.46 -4.45
C ASN A 66 15.92 7.67 -5.17
N ASP A 67 14.79 7.38 -4.51
CA ASP A 67 13.68 6.70 -5.15
C ASP A 67 12.91 7.68 -6.04
N LYS A 68 12.54 7.21 -7.23
CA LYS A 68 11.55 7.87 -8.06
C LYS A 68 10.16 7.44 -7.62
N LEU A 69 9.24 8.40 -7.58
CA LEU A 69 7.83 8.14 -7.39
C LEU A 69 7.10 8.45 -8.69
N TYR A 70 6.62 7.40 -9.35
CA TYR A 70 5.79 7.50 -10.55
C TYR A 70 4.34 7.66 -10.13
N LEU A 71 3.67 8.70 -10.66
CA LEU A 71 2.31 9.08 -10.35
C LEU A 71 1.46 9.00 -11.61
N TYR A 72 0.60 7.99 -11.71
CA TYR A 72 -0.31 7.77 -12.84
C TYR A 72 -1.71 8.23 -12.48
N ASP A 73 -2.32 9.04 -13.34
CA ASP A 73 -3.72 9.42 -13.25
C ASP A 73 -4.23 9.97 -14.59
N ILE A 74 -5.55 10.03 -14.76
CA ILE A 74 -6.25 10.63 -15.89
C ILE A 74 -6.82 12.01 -15.56
N PHE A 75 -6.12 12.77 -14.75
CA PHE A 75 -6.57 14.04 -14.18
C PHE A 75 -7.27 14.98 -15.17
N PRO A 76 -8.39 15.60 -14.77
CA PRO A 76 -8.72 16.94 -15.26
C PRO A 76 -7.62 17.93 -14.86
N ASP A 77 -7.34 18.91 -15.73
CA ASP A 77 -6.27 19.89 -15.51
C ASP A 77 -6.30 20.58 -14.13
N GLU A 78 -7.50 20.84 -13.62
CA GLU A 78 -7.70 21.48 -12.32
C GLU A 78 -7.28 20.57 -11.16
N VAL A 79 -7.63 19.29 -11.21
CA VAL A 79 -7.25 18.29 -10.20
C VAL A 79 -5.74 18.10 -10.22
N TYR A 80 -5.14 17.97 -11.41
CA TYR A 80 -3.69 17.87 -11.55
C TYR A 80 -2.95 19.05 -10.91
N LYS A 81 -3.36 20.29 -11.22
CA LYS A 81 -2.75 21.49 -10.65
C LYS A 81 -2.85 21.48 -9.11
N LYS A 82 -4.03 21.14 -8.60
CA LYS A 82 -4.27 21.08 -7.17
C LYS A 82 -3.43 20.01 -6.48
N SER A 83 -3.33 18.82 -7.08
CA SER A 83 -2.46 17.73 -6.60
C SER A 83 -1.00 18.16 -6.55
N LEU A 84 -0.51 18.82 -7.60
CA LEU A 84 0.85 19.33 -7.68
C LEU A 84 1.13 20.40 -6.59
N GLU A 85 0.19 21.30 -6.32
CA GLU A 85 0.28 22.30 -5.26
C GLU A 85 0.31 21.62 -3.87
N ASN A 86 -0.59 20.66 -3.63
CA ASN A 86 -0.67 19.93 -2.38
C ASN A 86 0.63 19.17 -2.08
N ILE A 87 1.16 18.45 -3.06
CA ILE A 87 2.41 17.69 -2.87
C ILE A 87 3.60 18.62 -2.71
N LYS A 88 3.65 19.77 -3.40
CA LYS A 88 4.68 20.79 -3.17
C LYS A 88 4.62 21.41 -1.78
N LYS A 89 3.42 21.59 -1.24
CA LYS A 89 3.19 22.19 0.08
C LYS A 89 3.47 21.23 1.23
N PHE A 90 3.06 19.99 1.11
CA PHE A 90 2.99 19.02 2.21
C PHE A 90 3.86 17.78 2.01
N GLY A 91 4.25 17.46 0.78
CA GLY A 91 5.04 16.30 0.41
C GLY A 91 6.52 16.59 0.17
N THR A 92 7.20 15.60 -0.36
CA THR A 92 8.60 15.67 -0.83
C THR A 92 8.61 15.64 -2.36
N PRO A 93 8.69 16.82 -3.03
CA PRO A 93 8.47 16.93 -4.48
C PRO A 93 9.63 16.44 -5.35
N GLU A 94 10.77 16.07 -4.76
CA GLU A 94 11.94 15.61 -5.51
C GLU A 94 11.71 14.21 -6.09
N ASN A 95 12.16 14.00 -7.32
CA ASN A 95 12.09 12.72 -8.04
C ASN A 95 10.64 12.21 -8.28
N LEU A 96 9.69 13.13 -8.45
CA LEU A 96 8.34 12.79 -8.89
C LEU A 96 8.27 12.72 -10.42
N ILE A 97 7.67 11.66 -10.94
CA ILE A 97 7.48 11.42 -12.37
C ILE A 97 5.99 11.31 -12.65
N TRP A 98 5.41 12.38 -13.13
CA TRP A 98 3.99 12.43 -13.49
C TRP A 98 3.72 11.73 -14.82
N ARG A 99 2.67 10.93 -14.87
CA ARG A 99 2.14 10.20 -16.03
C ARG A 99 0.65 10.46 -16.14
N ILE A 100 0.27 11.47 -16.95
CA ILE A 100 -1.15 11.75 -17.25
C ILE A 100 -1.56 10.77 -18.34
N GLN A 101 -1.98 9.59 -17.95
CA GLN A 101 -2.24 8.48 -18.86
C GLN A 101 -3.17 7.46 -18.23
N ASP A 102 -4.11 6.95 -19.01
CA ASP A 102 -4.93 5.79 -18.67
C ASP A 102 -4.07 4.53 -18.64
N THR A 103 -4.05 3.85 -17.50
CA THR A 103 -3.25 2.63 -17.33
C THR A 103 -3.78 1.46 -18.13
N THR A 104 -5.08 1.46 -18.49
CA THR A 104 -5.69 0.43 -19.36
C THR A 104 -5.18 0.46 -20.80
N GLU A 105 -4.57 1.58 -21.22
CA GLU A 105 -3.96 1.75 -22.54
C GLU A 105 -2.48 1.36 -22.61
N LEU A 106 -1.86 0.99 -21.47
CA LEU A 106 -0.45 0.63 -21.43
C LEU A 106 -0.17 -0.67 -22.18
N LYS A 107 0.87 -0.67 -23.00
CA LYS A 107 1.29 -1.83 -23.81
C LYS A 107 2.64 -2.36 -23.35
N HIS A 108 2.75 -3.67 -23.28
CA HIS A 108 4.04 -4.31 -22.96
C HIS A 108 5.13 -4.00 -24.02
N GLY A 109 6.38 -4.10 -23.61
CA GLY A 109 7.53 -3.97 -24.52
C GLY A 109 8.18 -2.59 -24.53
N ILE A 110 7.69 -1.63 -23.76
CA ILE A 110 8.29 -0.30 -23.57
C ILE A 110 8.93 -0.24 -22.17
N LYS A 111 10.04 0.48 -22.05
CA LYS A 111 10.65 0.74 -20.74
C LYS A 111 9.86 1.83 -20.01
N PHE A 112 9.03 1.43 -19.03
CA PHE A 112 8.21 2.35 -18.23
C PHE A 112 8.96 2.91 -17.02
N PHE A 113 9.84 2.12 -16.42
CA PHE A 113 10.54 2.45 -15.20
C PHE A 113 12.05 2.39 -15.39
N ASP A 114 12.79 3.29 -14.75
CA ASP A 114 14.27 3.27 -14.81
C ASP A 114 14.85 2.13 -13.97
N ARG A 115 14.24 1.88 -12.83
CA ARG A 115 14.54 0.75 -11.93
C ARG A 115 13.26 -0.05 -11.69
N PRO A 116 13.34 -1.34 -11.32
CA PRO A 116 12.16 -2.09 -10.88
C PRO A 116 11.48 -1.41 -9.70
N LEU A 117 10.18 -1.65 -9.56
CA LEU A 117 9.37 -1.11 -8.47
C LEU A 117 9.52 -1.97 -7.21
N ARG A 118 9.76 -1.34 -6.06
CA ARG A 118 9.69 -2.01 -4.76
C ARG A 118 8.32 -1.86 -4.10
N PHE A 119 7.57 -0.83 -4.47
CA PHE A 119 6.27 -0.52 -3.93
C PHE A 119 5.33 -0.03 -5.04
N LEU A 120 4.10 -0.52 -5.00
CA LEU A 120 3.02 -0.13 -5.91
C LEU A 120 1.74 0.09 -5.10
N HIS A 121 1.12 1.26 -5.24
CA HIS A 121 -0.22 1.58 -4.72
C HIS A 121 -1.19 1.68 -5.89
N ILE A 122 -2.28 0.92 -5.86
CA ILE A 122 -3.34 0.91 -6.88
C ILE A 122 -4.60 1.46 -6.23
N ASP A 123 -4.99 2.65 -6.66
CA ASP A 123 -6.15 3.42 -6.19
C ASP A 123 -6.80 4.16 -7.39
N GLY A 124 -6.84 3.50 -8.54
CA GLY A 124 -7.36 4.06 -9.79
C GLY A 124 -8.83 3.73 -10.03
N CYS A 125 -9.12 3.12 -11.17
CA CYS A 125 -10.47 2.63 -11.49
C CYS A 125 -10.78 1.37 -10.67
N HIS A 126 -11.94 1.34 -10.01
CA HIS A 126 -12.35 0.22 -9.12
C HIS A 126 -13.08 -0.92 -9.85
N GLU A 127 -13.19 -0.83 -11.18
CA GLU A 127 -13.77 -1.89 -11.99
C GLU A 127 -12.83 -3.09 -12.05
N HIS A 128 -13.41 -4.30 -11.98
CA HIS A 128 -12.66 -5.56 -11.99
C HIS A 128 -11.60 -5.63 -13.09
N SER A 129 -11.97 -5.31 -14.34
CA SER A 129 -11.05 -5.41 -15.48
C SER A 129 -9.88 -4.43 -15.42
N ALA A 130 -10.10 -3.24 -14.89
CA ALA A 130 -9.05 -2.22 -14.74
C ALA A 130 -8.07 -2.61 -13.64
N VAL A 131 -8.57 -2.96 -12.45
CA VAL A 131 -7.72 -3.42 -11.32
C VAL A 131 -6.92 -4.67 -11.71
N LEU A 132 -7.56 -5.65 -12.38
CA LEU A 132 -6.89 -6.85 -12.85
C LEU A 132 -5.81 -6.52 -13.89
N GLY A 133 -6.09 -5.60 -14.81
CA GLY A 133 -5.14 -5.11 -15.80
C GLY A 133 -3.92 -4.44 -15.14
N ASP A 134 -4.14 -3.58 -14.16
CA ASP A 134 -3.08 -2.93 -13.39
C ASP A 134 -2.22 -3.95 -12.64
N LEU A 135 -2.83 -4.90 -11.95
CA LEU A 135 -2.12 -5.99 -11.28
C LEU A 135 -1.27 -6.81 -12.26
N GLN A 136 -1.83 -7.20 -13.41
CA GLN A 136 -1.12 -7.98 -14.43
C GLN A 136 0.05 -7.19 -15.04
N PHE A 137 -0.16 -5.91 -15.34
CA PHE A 137 0.83 -5.08 -15.98
C PHE A 137 1.95 -4.71 -15.02
N PHE A 138 1.63 -4.09 -13.88
CA PHE A 138 2.65 -3.52 -13.00
C PHE A 138 3.39 -4.56 -12.15
N SER A 139 2.76 -5.70 -11.82
CA SER A 139 3.43 -6.77 -11.05
C SER A 139 4.68 -7.33 -11.75
N GLN A 140 4.78 -7.23 -13.06
CA GLN A 140 5.94 -7.68 -13.83
C GLN A 140 7.18 -6.84 -13.56
N TYR A 141 6.99 -5.56 -13.25
CA TYR A 141 8.07 -4.62 -12.93
C TYR A 141 8.48 -4.62 -11.46
N MET A 142 7.75 -5.38 -10.62
CA MET A 142 8.05 -5.44 -9.19
C MET A 142 9.30 -6.25 -8.89
N VAL A 143 10.12 -5.76 -7.96
CA VAL A 143 11.23 -6.55 -7.39
C VAL A 143 10.70 -7.79 -6.65
N ASP A 144 11.58 -8.75 -6.40
CA ASP A 144 11.24 -10.01 -5.74
C ASP A 144 10.57 -9.82 -4.35
N ARG A 145 11.03 -8.84 -3.59
CA ARG A 145 10.48 -8.47 -2.26
C ARG A 145 9.55 -7.25 -2.31
N GLY A 146 8.96 -6.95 -3.47
CA GLY A 146 8.04 -5.83 -3.63
C GLY A 146 6.73 -6.03 -2.87
N ILE A 147 6.06 -4.92 -2.58
CA ILE A 147 4.72 -4.89 -1.98
C ILE A 147 3.78 -4.13 -2.91
N ILE A 148 2.60 -4.70 -3.16
CA ILE A 148 1.48 -4.07 -3.85
C ILE A 148 0.41 -3.77 -2.81
N VAL A 149 -0.13 -2.56 -2.84
CA VAL A 149 -1.28 -2.13 -2.03
C VAL A 149 -2.45 -1.88 -2.96
N LEU A 150 -3.59 -2.46 -2.64
CA LEU A 150 -4.86 -2.20 -3.31
C LEU A 150 -5.74 -1.38 -2.38
N ASP A 151 -6.19 -0.23 -2.83
CA ASP A 151 -7.19 0.58 -2.13
C ASP A 151 -8.60 0.03 -2.37
N ASP A 152 -9.54 0.44 -1.56
CA ASP A 152 -10.96 0.05 -1.61
C ASP A 152 -11.22 -1.47 -1.58
N PHE A 153 -10.27 -2.22 -1.03
CA PHE A 153 -10.46 -3.64 -0.76
C PHE A 153 -11.41 -3.82 0.42
N ASN A 154 -12.44 -4.63 0.26
CA ASN A 154 -13.58 -4.81 1.16
C ASN A 154 -14.57 -3.63 1.20
N ASP A 155 -14.47 -2.67 0.32
CA ASP A 155 -15.53 -1.70 0.14
C ASP A 155 -16.72 -2.34 -0.59
N TYR A 156 -17.92 -2.17 -0.06
CA TYR A 156 -19.14 -2.75 -0.65
C TYR A 156 -19.55 -2.02 -1.94
N GLU A 157 -19.08 -0.80 -2.15
CA GLU A 157 -19.34 -0.02 -3.36
C GLU A 157 -18.44 -0.46 -4.52
N TYR A 158 -17.28 -1.08 -4.18
CA TYR A 158 -16.25 -1.46 -5.16
C TYR A 158 -15.89 -2.95 -5.15
N PRO A 159 -16.87 -3.87 -5.34
CA PRO A 159 -16.63 -5.32 -5.31
C PRO A 159 -15.66 -5.80 -6.40
N GLY A 160 -15.44 -4.97 -7.43
CA GLY A 160 -14.49 -5.22 -8.52
C GLY A 160 -13.05 -5.37 -8.03
N VAL A 161 -12.65 -4.59 -7.02
CA VAL A 161 -11.31 -4.65 -6.44
C VAL A 161 -11.05 -6.02 -5.78
N ASN A 162 -12.01 -6.49 -4.97
CA ASN A 162 -11.91 -7.80 -4.31
C ASN A 162 -11.81 -8.94 -5.31
N SER A 163 -12.71 -8.94 -6.30
CA SER A 163 -12.77 -10.00 -7.31
C SER A 163 -11.51 -10.04 -8.18
N ALA A 164 -10.96 -8.89 -8.55
CA ALA A 164 -9.70 -8.78 -9.30
C ALA A 164 -8.51 -9.31 -8.50
N ALA A 165 -8.40 -8.94 -7.22
CA ALA A 165 -7.33 -9.40 -6.35
C ALA A 165 -7.36 -10.93 -6.15
N ILE A 166 -8.55 -11.51 -5.98
CA ILE A 166 -8.74 -12.97 -5.84
C ILE A 166 -8.37 -13.67 -7.15
N GLU A 167 -8.91 -13.20 -8.28
CA GLU A 167 -8.60 -13.78 -9.59
C GLU A 167 -7.10 -13.73 -9.87
N PHE A 168 -6.47 -12.58 -9.69
CA PHE A 168 -5.02 -12.42 -9.88
C PHE A 168 -4.23 -13.38 -8.99
N SER A 169 -4.60 -13.50 -7.72
CA SER A 169 -3.91 -14.37 -6.77
C SER A 169 -3.97 -15.85 -7.16
N LEU A 170 -5.07 -16.31 -7.75
CA LEU A 170 -5.29 -17.72 -8.12
C LEU A 170 -4.87 -18.04 -9.55
N ALA A 171 -4.59 -17.04 -10.36
CA ALA A 171 -4.33 -17.22 -11.79
C ALA A 171 -2.99 -17.94 -12.06
N LYS A 172 -2.98 -18.82 -13.06
CA LYS A 172 -1.78 -19.53 -13.50
C LYS A 172 -0.70 -18.60 -14.07
N TYR A 173 -1.09 -17.44 -14.61
CA TYR A 173 -0.16 -16.44 -15.12
C TYR A 173 0.52 -15.61 -14.00
N ASN A 174 0.09 -15.78 -12.77
CA ASN A 174 0.73 -15.19 -11.61
C ASN A 174 2.01 -15.97 -11.24
N GLU A 175 3.02 -15.91 -12.11
CA GLU A 175 4.27 -16.67 -11.97
C GLU A 175 5.02 -16.35 -10.67
N LYS A 176 4.96 -15.10 -10.23
CA LYS A 176 5.56 -14.65 -8.97
C LYS A 176 4.74 -15.03 -7.74
N ASN A 177 3.56 -15.61 -7.94
CA ASN A 177 2.70 -16.14 -6.89
C ASN A 177 2.35 -15.10 -5.81
N TRP A 178 1.79 -13.98 -6.25
CA TRP A 178 1.33 -12.89 -5.37
C TRP A 178 0.16 -13.33 -4.48
N ARG A 179 0.17 -12.93 -3.22
CA ARG A 179 -0.89 -13.21 -2.23
C ARG A 179 -1.12 -11.99 -1.36
N VAL A 180 -2.35 -11.81 -0.93
CA VAL A 180 -2.71 -10.85 0.11
C VAL A 180 -2.14 -11.35 1.43
N PHE A 181 -1.19 -10.64 2.04
CA PHE A 181 -0.60 -11.01 3.32
C PHE A 181 -1.23 -10.27 4.50
N ALA A 182 -1.80 -9.08 4.27
CA ALA A 182 -2.49 -8.30 5.29
C ALA A 182 -3.66 -7.54 4.67
N ILE A 183 -4.66 -7.24 5.50
CA ILE A 183 -5.79 -6.37 5.17
C ILE A 183 -5.93 -5.39 6.33
N GLY A 184 -6.07 -4.11 6.03
CA GLY A 184 -6.27 -3.07 7.03
C GLY A 184 -7.20 -2.01 6.51
N ASP A 185 -8.24 -1.72 7.29
CA ASP A 185 -9.30 -0.81 6.92
C ASP A 185 -9.92 -1.18 5.56
N ASN A 186 -9.78 -0.33 4.55
CA ASN A 186 -10.21 -0.63 3.18
C ASN A 186 -9.05 -1.04 2.25
N LYS A 187 -7.90 -1.49 2.76
CA LYS A 187 -6.73 -1.81 1.93
C LYS A 187 -6.27 -3.25 2.07
N ALA A 188 -5.89 -3.86 0.93
CA ALA A 188 -5.18 -5.13 0.90
C ALA A 188 -3.71 -4.94 0.54
N TYR A 189 -2.86 -5.65 1.25
CA TYR A 189 -1.40 -5.63 1.06
C TYR A 189 -0.93 -6.96 0.51
N MET A 190 -0.30 -6.95 -0.67
CA MET A 190 0.12 -8.15 -1.38
C MET A 190 1.65 -8.24 -1.46
N CYS A 191 2.15 -9.46 -1.33
CA CYS A 191 3.54 -9.82 -1.61
C CYS A 191 3.60 -11.19 -2.29
N GLN A 192 4.79 -11.61 -2.72
CA GLN A 192 4.96 -12.99 -3.19
C GLN A 192 4.77 -13.99 -2.03
N LYS A 193 4.10 -15.11 -2.28
CA LYS A 193 3.71 -16.12 -1.27
C LYS A 193 4.86 -16.52 -0.32
N LYS A 194 6.07 -16.66 -0.85
CA LYS A 194 7.27 -17.01 -0.08
C LYS A 194 7.65 -15.98 1.01
N TYR A 195 7.15 -14.74 0.92
CA TYR A 195 7.41 -13.67 1.88
C TYR A 195 6.23 -13.36 2.80
N VAL A 196 5.08 -14.01 2.63
CA VAL A 196 3.86 -13.75 3.42
C VAL A 196 4.15 -13.79 4.92
N PHE A 197 4.73 -14.89 5.40
CA PHE A 197 5.05 -15.03 6.83
C PHE A 197 6.03 -13.95 7.33
N THR A 198 7.05 -13.65 6.53
CA THR A 198 8.05 -12.62 6.88
C THR A 198 7.39 -11.25 7.02
N TYR A 199 6.57 -10.86 6.05
CA TYR A 199 5.92 -9.54 6.09
C TYR A 199 4.82 -9.46 7.15
N GLN A 200 4.08 -10.53 7.40
CA GLN A 200 3.13 -10.58 8.52
C GLN A 200 3.85 -10.37 9.86
N SER A 201 4.96 -11.07 10.07
CA SER A 201 5.73 -10.96 11.31
C SER A 201 6.32 -9.56 11.50
N LEU A 202 6.93 -9.01 10.45
CA LEU A 202 7.52 -7.67 10.50
C LEU A 202 6.46 -6.59 10.72
N LEU A 203 5.33 -6.68 10.01
CA LEU A 203 4.23 -5.72 10.17
C LEU A 203 3.62 -5.80 11.57
N ALA A 204 3.37 -7.00 12.09
CA ALA A 204 2.86 -7.19 13.44
C ALA A 204 3.82 -6.64 14.51
N MET A 205 5.13 -6.85 14.34
CA MET A 205 6.14 -6.29 15.23
C MET A 205 6.15 -4.76 15.17
N PHE A 206 6.13 -4.19 13.96
CA PHE A 206 6.06 -2.74 13.77
C PHE A 206 4.81 -2.16 14.43
N MET A 207 3.62 -2.75 14.19
CA MET A 207 2.36 -2.28 14.76
C MET A 207 2.39 -2.30 16.29
N LYS A 208 2.97 -3.35 16.91
CA LYS A 208 3.17 -3.43 18.35
C LYS A 208 4.04 -2.29 18.89
N GLU A 209 5.13 -1.99 18.22
CA GLU A 209 6.02 -0.90 18.62
C GLU A 209 5.38 0.49 18.38
N ALA A 210 4.67 0.65 17.26
CA ALA A 210 3.94 1.87 16.97
C ALA A 210 2.87 2.15 18.03
N GLN A 211 2.09 1.16 18.42
CA GLN A 211 1.07 1.27 19.47
C GLN A 211 1.67 1.77 20.80
N LYS A 212 2.84 1.24 21.20
CA LYS A 212 3.53 1.68 22.42
C LYS A 212 4.06 3.11 22.32
N LYS A 213 4.56 3.52 21.13
CA LYS A 213 5.23 4.82 20.94
C LYS A 213 4.28 5.96 20.67
N LEU A 214 3.14 5.67 20.02
CA LEU A 214 2.25 6.71 19.55
C LEU A 214 1.41 7.32 20.68
N GLU A 215 1.20 6.59 21.80
CA GLU A 215 0.38 7.03 22.94
C GLU A 215 -1.01 7.57 22.49
N VAL A 216 -1.44 7.19 21.32
CA VAL A 216 -2.74 7.55 20.74
C VAL A 216 -3.66 6.38 21.01
N PRO A 217 -4.92 6.61 21.28
CA PRO A 217 -5.92 5.55 21.29
C PRO A 217 -6.16 5.09 19.85
N PHE A 218 -5.14 4.55 19.20
CA PHE A 218 -5.28 3.69 18.06
C PHE A 218 -5.14 2.26 18.56
N PRO A 219 -6.24 1.58 18.81
CA PRO A 219 -6.17 0.15 18.77
C PRO A 219 -5.78 -0.19 17.33
N LEU A 220 -4.65 -0.82 17.18
CA LEU A 220 -4.28 -1.52 15.95
C LEU A 220 -4.38 -3.02 16.27
N PRO A 221 -5.59 -3.56 16.47
CA PRO A 221 -5.74 -4.96 16.80
C PRO A 221 -5.42 -5.76 15.56
N LEU A 222 -4.61 -6.77 15.77
CA LEU A 222 -4.18 -7.68 14.73
C LEU A 222 -4.85 -9.04 14.94
N GLY A 223 -5.33 -9.64 13.89
CA GLY A 223 -5.89 -10.99 13.88
C GLY A 223 -5.47 -11.75 12.64
N LEU A 224 -5.51 -13.07 12.69
CA LEU A 224 -5.34 -13.90 11.50
C LEU A 224 -6.69 -14.44 11.05
N ARG A 225 -6.96 -14.36 9.75
CA ARG A 225 -8.13 -14.97 9.10
C ARG A 225 -7.67 -15.76 7.89
N GLU A 226 -8.30 -16.89 7.68
CA GLU A 226 -8.06 -17.68 6.48
C GLU A 226 -8.64 -16.96 5.26
N MET A 227 -7.84 -16.86 4.21
CA MET A 227 -8.24 -16.35 2.91
C MET A 227 -7.54 -17.16 1.83
N MET A 228 -8.32 -17.85 0.98
CA MET A 228 -7.80 -18.79 -0.03
C MET A 228 -6.91 -19.87 0.63
N ASP A 229 -5.63 -19.93 0.25
CA ASP A 229 -4.65 -20.92 0.69
C ASP A 229 -3.66 -20.42 1.75
N ILE A 230 -3.94 -19.27 2.34
CA ILE A 230 -3.09 -18.65 3.37
C ILE A 230 -3.92 -18.01 4.49
N ASN A 231 -3.25 -17.70 5.61
CA ASN A 231 -3.83 -16.85 6.64
C ASN A 231 -3.37 -15.41 6.39
N VAL A 232 -4.31 -14.48 6.39
CA VAL A 232 -4.10 -13.05 6.17
C VAL A 232 -4.09 -12.34 7.52
N LEU A 233 -3.15 -11.41 7.71
CA LEU A 233 -3.09 -10.55 8.88
C LEU A 233 -4.14 -9.46 8.76
N MET A 234 -5.07 -9.41 9.72
CA MET A 234 -6.08 -8.36 9.78
C MET A 234 -5.58 -7.21 10.65
N CYS A 235 -5.52 -6.03 10.09
CA CYS A 235 -5.22 -4.78 10.78
C CYS A 235 -6.54 -4.00 10.87
N ASP A 236 -7.14 -3.93 12.07
CA ASP A 236 -8.46 -3.33 12.27
C ASP A 236 -8.44 -2.49 13.55
N SER A 237 -9.31 -1.53 13.65
CA SER A 237 -9.49 -0.65 14.82
C SER A 237 -10.36 -1.23 15.94
N ARG A 238 -10.73 -2.51 15.90
CA ARG A 238 -11.55 -3.14 16.95
C ARG A 238 -10.76 -3.39 18.22
N GLU A 239 -11.34 -3.06 19.37
CA GLU A 239 -10.70 -3.03 20.69
C GLU A 239 -10.35 -4.40 21.32
N ASP A 240 -10.79 -5.52 20.74
CA ASP A 240 -10.87 -6.83 21.41
C ASP A 240 -9.68 -7.78 21.18
N TRP A 241 -8.59 -7.33 20.56
CA TRP A 241 -7.53 -8.23 20.12
C TRP A 241 -6.30 -8.21 21.03
N ASP A 242 -5.91 -9.37 21.54
CA ASP A 242 -4.64 -9.56 22.26
C ASP A 242 -3.49 -9.76 21.26
N LEU A 243 -2.76 -8.68 21.01
CA LEU A 243 -1.62 -8.64 20.08
C LEU A 243 -0.52 -9.67 20.44
N ASN A 244 -0.32 -9.97 21.73
CA ASN A 244 0.69 -10.95 22.14
C ASN A 244 0.29 -12.36 21.72
N LYS A 245 -0.98 -12.75 21.92
CA LYS A 245 -1.51 -14.04 21.45
C LYS A 245 -1.49 -14.16 19.92
N LEU A 246 -1.63 -13.04 19.23
CA LEU A 246 -1.54 -13.05 17.78
C LEU A 246 -0.10 -13.31 17.29
N ILE A 247 0.86 -12.62 17.89
CA ILE A 247 2.27 -12.82 17.55
C ILE A 247 2.67 -14.27 17.79
N GLU A 248 2.28 -14.86 18.94
CA GLU A 248 2.46 -16.28 19.21
C GLU A 248 1.86 -17.15 18.10
N LYS A 249 0.63 -16.90 17.69
CA LYS A 249 -0.02 -17.65 16.59
C LYS A 249 0.68 -17.50 15.23
N ILE A 250 1.32 -16.38 14.94
CA ILE A 250 2.10 -16.18 13.70
C ILE A 250 3.36 -17.05 13.75
N TYR A 251 4.03 -17.13 14.91
CA TYR A 251 5.26 -17.90 15.06
C TYR A 251 5.05 -19.42 15.26
N ASP A 252 3.92 -19.82 15.87
CA ASP A 252 3.61 -21.23 16.15
C ASP A 252 3.06 -22.01 14.97
N LYS A 253 2.68 -21.34 13.88
CA LYS A 253 2.21 -22.04 12.69
C LYS A 253 3.37 -22.65 11.90
N PRO A 254 3.27 -23.96 11.53
CA PRO A 254 4.27 -24.57 10.67
C PRO A 254 4.38 -23.78 9.37
N ARG A 255 5.60 -23.47 8.97
CA ARG A 255 5.89 -22.86 7.67
C ARG A 255 5.36 -23.78 6.58
N ILE A 256 4.26 -23.38 5.96
CA ILE A 256 3.73 -24.10 4.80
C ILE A 256 4.76 -23.88 3.69
N GLY A 257 5.49 -24.95 3.35
CA GLY A 257 6.52 -24.97 2.31
C GLY A 257 5.93 -24.82 0.91
#